data_bcda4ffcff134e5f0f54bb821613fb43
#
_entry.id   bcda4ffcff134e5f0f54bb821613fb43
#
_cell.length_a   1.000
_cell.length_b   1.000
_cell.length_c   1.000
_cell.angle_alpha   90.00
_cell.angle_beta   90.00
_cell.angle_gamma   90.00
#
_symmetry.space_group_name_H-M   'P 1'
#
loop_
_entity.id
_entity.type
_entity.pdbx_description
1 polymer ?
#
loop_
_entity_poly.entity_id
_entity_poly.type
_entity_poly.pdbx_seq_one_letter_code
_entity_poly.pdbx_strand_id
1 'polypeptide(L)'
;MAKRIANVIVDSPIREPLDYLVPADLEIQVGQRCLVPLGSRKVIGIVIGFSEESRFSRLREVISRVDDVSPLSSGWLALTLFSARYYQSGWGQVAIPALPKFFRKLPGKLHERSLERLRKEKKRSVKKSSEKPQLNSEQSAIVEEVQLDGAFYPALIFGITGLSLIHI
;
A
#
# COMPACT_ATOMS: atom_id res chain seq x y z
N MET A 1 -12.28 -8.63 -27.80
CA MET A 1 -11.31 -8.49 -26.70
C MET A 1 -11.99 -8.87 -25.40
N ALA A 2 -11.39 -9.73 -24.59
CA ALA A 2 -11.95 -10.13 -23.30
C ALA A 2 -12.09 -8.89 -22.38
N LYS A 3 -13.24 -8.76 -21.77
CA LYS A 3 -13.58 -7.66 -20.85
C LYS A 3 -12.83 -7.89 -19.53
N ARG A 4 -11.83 -7.09 -19.21
CA ARG A 4 -11.08 -7.19 -17.96
C ARG A 4 -11.76 -6.33 -16.91
N ILE A 5 -12.18 -6.93 -15.80
CA ILE A 5 -12.86 -6.26 -14.71
C ILE A 5 -11.92 -6.20 -13.51
N ALA A 6 -11.67 -5.01 -12.97
CA ALA A 6 -10.91 -4.81 -11.75
C ALA A 6 -11.84 -4.82 -10.53
N ASN A 7 -11.52 -5.62 -9.54
CA ASN A 7 -12.16 -5.59 -8.23
C ASN A 7 -11.42 -4.56 -7.36
N VAL A 8 -12.10 -3.52 -6.96
CA VAL A 8 -11.50 -2.34 -6.33
C VAL A 8 -12.14 -2.06 -4.97
N ILE A 9 -11.32 -1.89 -3.95
CA ILE A 9 -11.75 -1.39 -2.64
C ILE A 9 -11.57 0.13 -2.57
N VAL A 10 -12.56 0.80 -1.98
CA VAL A 10 -12.59 2.26 -1.81
C VAL A 10 -12.94 2.61 -0.36
N ASP A 11 -12.60 3.81 0.09
CA ASP A 11 -12.99 4.30 1.43
C ASP A 11 -14.51 4.56 1.48
N SER A 12 -15.22 3.48 1.75
CA SER A 12 -16.68 3.43 1.82
C SER A 12 -17.10 2.29 2.75
N PRO A 13 -18.25 2.38 3.41
CA PRO A 13 -18.80 1.31 4.27
C PRO A 13 -19.22 0.06 3.50
N ILE A 14 -19.01 0.01 2.20
CA ILE A 14 -19.26 -1.16 1.36
C ILE A 14 -18.25 -2.25 1.73
N ARG A 15 -18.76 -3.41 2.13
CA ARG A 15 -17.91 -4.54 2.57
C ARG A 15 -17.26 -5.28 1.41
N GLU A 16 -17.96 -5.35 0.28
CA GLU A 16 -17.48 -6.05 -0.90
C GLU A 16 -16.72 -5.12 -1.85
N PRO A 17 -15.73 -5.64 -2.58
CA PRO A 17 -15.09 -4.88 -3.63
C PRO A 17 -16.08 -4.45 -4.70
N LEU A 18 -15.80 -3.31 -5.33
CA LEU A 18 -16.58 -2.79 -6.45
C LEU A 18 -15.92 -3.20 -7.76
N ASP A 19 -16.74 -3.56 -8.73
CA ASP A 19 -16.31 -3.98 -10.06
C ASP A 19 -16.25 -2.79 -11.01
N TYR A 20 -15.10 -2.62 -11.68
CA TYR A 20 -14.87 -1.60 -12.69
C TYR A 20 -14.29 -2.20 -13.96
N LEU A 21 -14.72 -1.72 -15.11
CA LEU A 21 -14.07 -2.05 -16.39
C LEU A 21 -12.68 -1.45 -16.43
N VAL A 22 -11.72 -2.23 -16.91
CA VAL A 22 -10.36 -1.72 -17.18
C VAL A 22 -10.29 -1.32 -18.65
N PRO A 23 -10.03 -0.02 -18.95
CA PRO A 23 -9.78 0.40 -20.34
C PRO A 23 -8.66 -0.39 -20.98
N ALA A 24 -8.76 -0.65 -22.29
CA ALA A 24 -7.80 -1.50 -23.00
C ALA A 24 -6.36 -0.93 -23.03
N ASP A 25 -6.24 0.38 -22.93
CA ASP A 25 -4.99 1.14 -22.89
C ASP A 25 -4.43 1.34 -21.48
N LEU A 26 -5.15 0.87 -20.45
CA LEU A 26 -4.75 1.03 -19.06
C LEU A 26 -4.05 -0.22 -18.52
N GLU A 27 -2.75 -0.10 -18.31
CA GLU A 27 -1.99 -1.11 -17.56
C GLU A 27 -2.12 -0.89 -16.05
N ILE A 28 -2.76 -1.84 -15.38
CA ILE A 28 -2.93 -1.82 -13.93
C ILE A 28 -2.82 -3.23 -13.34
N GLN A 29 -2.26 -3.33 -12.14
CA GLN A 29 -1.98 -4.58 -11.42
C GLN A 29 -2.63 -4.59 -10.04
N VAL A 30 -2.74 -5.79 -9.45
CA VAL A 30 -3.17 -5.96 -8.06
C VAL A 30 -2.22 -5.20 -7.12
N GLY A 31 -2.76 -4.52 -6.13
CA GLY A 31 -2.04 -3.67 -5.20
C GLY A 31 -1.81 -2.23 -5.70
N GLN A 32 -2.10 -1.92 -6.95
CA GLN A 32 -1.99 -0.56 -7.46
C GLN A 32 -3.20 0.30 -7.10
N ARG A 33 -2.93 1.58 -6.91
CA ARG A 33 -3.95 2.59 -6.67
C ARG A 33 -4.51 3.10 -7.99
N CYS A 34 -5.82 3.23 -8.05
CA CYS A 34 -6.53 3.74 -9.20
C CYS A 34 -7.50 4.85 -8.81
N LEU A 35 -7.84 5.68 -9.77
CA LEU A 35 -8.90 6.66 -9.68
C LEU A 35 -10.17 6.04 -10.25
N VAL A 36 -11.22 5.99 -9.46
CA VAL A 36 -12.51 5.40 -9.86
C VAL A 36 -13.68 6.33 -9.53
N PRO A 37 -14.77 6.26 -10.30
CA PRO A 37 -15.99 7.00 -9.99
C PRO A 37 -16.79 6.27 -8.90
N LEU A 38 -17.16 6.98 -7.84
CA LEU A 38 -18.07 6.50 -6.78
C LEU A 38 -19.23 7.49 -6.62
N GLY A 39 -20.42 7.11 -7.08
CA GLY A 39 -21.53 8.04 -7.23
C GLY A 39 -21.18 9.20 -8.16
N SER A 40 -21.28 10.44 -7.70
CA SER A 40 -20.88 11.65 -8.42
C SER A 40 -19.41 12.06 -8.19
N ARG A 41 -18.71 11.40 -7.29
CA ARG A 41 -17.33 11.73 -6.91
C ARG A 41 -16.30 10.81 -7.57
N LYS A 42 -15.09 11.30 -7.72
CA LYS A 42 -13.90 10.51 -8.06
C LYS A 42 -13.13 10.23 -6.78
N VAL A 43 -12.80 8.97 -6.55
CA VAL A 43 -12.11 8.53 -5.32
C VAL A 43 -10.91 7.65 -5.66
N ILE A 44 -9.96 7.57 -4.75
CA ILE A 44 -8.87 6.61 -4.85
C ILE A 44 -9.37 5.26 -4.39
N GLY A 45 -9.10 4.24 -5.18
CA GLY A 45 -9.28 2.85 -4.85
C GLY A 45 -7.98 2.06 -4.93
N ILE A 46 -8.01 0.85 -4.44
CA ILE A 46 -6.91 -0.13 -4.55
C ILE A 46 -7.45 -1.34 -5.29
N VAL A 47 -6.76 -1.76 -6.34
CA VAL A 47 -7.08 -2.98 -7.08
C VAL A 47 -6.65 -4.18 -6.23
N ILE A 48 -7.58 -5.11 -5.98
CA ILE A 48 -7.33 -6.29 -5.16
C ILE A 48 -7.43 -7.60 -5.96
N GLY A 49 -7.92 -7.52 -7.18
CA GLY A 49 -8.07 -8.67 -8.08
C GLY A 49 -8.65 -8.27 -9.41
N PHE A 50 -8.79 -9.28 -10.27
CA PHE A 50 -9.46 -9.15 -11.56
C PHE A 50 -10.43 -10.32 -11.75
N SER A 51 -11.50 -10.06 -12.50
CA SER A 51 -12.49 -11.07 -12.90
C SER A 51 -12.87 -10.88 -14.37
N GLU A 52 -13.40 -11.90 -14.98
CA GLU A 52 -13.92 -11.86 -16.37
C GLU A 52 -15.41 -11.54 -16.39
N GLU A 53 -16.10 -11.85 -15.29
CA GLU A 53 -17.54 -11.66 -15.12
C GLU A 53 -17.85 -10.79 -13.90
N SER A 54 -18.98 -10.09 -13.95
CA SER A 54 -19.53 -9.33 -12.84
C SER A 54 -21.00 -9.62 -12.71
N ARG A 55 -21.47 -9.61 -11.46
CA ARG A 55 -22.91 -9.68 -11.15
C ARG A 55 -23.71 -8.44 -11.59
N PHE A 56 -23.01 -7.36 -11.96
CA PHE A 56 -23.64 -6.11 -12.38
C PHE A 56 -23.64 -6.00 -13.91
N SER A 57 -24.81 -5.69 -14.46
CA SER A 57 -24.97 -5.51 -15.92
C SER A 57 -24.34 -4.22 -16.43
N ARG A 58 -24.16 -3.21 -15.56
CA ARG A 58 -23.65 -1.88 -15.92
C ARG A 58 -22.46 -1.53 -15.06
N LEU A 59 -21.26 -1.60 -15.63
CA LEU A 59 -20.02 -1.26 -14.96
C LEU A 59 -19.53 0.12 -15.41
N ARG A 60 -18.93 0.85 -14.48
CA ARG A 60 -18.17 2.06 -14.78
C ARG A 60 -16.71 1.68 -15.04
N GLU A 61 -15.97 2.57 -15.70
CA GLU A 61 -14.57 2.35 -15.99
C GLU A 61 -13.65 2.91 -14.92
N VAL A 62 -12.49 2.28 -14.77
CA VAL A 62 -11.35 2.87 -14.07
C VAL A 62 -10.92 4.11 -14.85
N ILE A 63 -10.81 5.25 -14.20
CA ILE A 63 -10.47 6.53 -14.85
C ILE A 63 -8.99 6.57 -15.21
N SER A 64 -8.12 6.19 -14.26
CA SER A 64 -6.67 6.15 -14.46
C SER A 64 -5.98 5.40 -13.34
N ARG A 65 -4.74 4.98 -13.58
CA ARG A 65 -3.78 4.65 -12.54
C ARG A 65 -3.34 5.95 -11.83
N VAL A 66 -3.15 5.92 -10.51
CA VAL A 66 -2.81 7.12 -9.74
C VAL A 66 -1.35 7.54 -9.95
N ASP A 67 -0.45 6.58 -10.00
CA ASP A 67 1.01 6.79 -10.15
C ASP A 67 1.74 5.49 -10.50
N ASP A 68 3.06 5.61 -10.73
CA ASP A 68 3.96 4.51 -11.04
C ASP A 68 4.70 3.96 -9.79
N VAL A 69 4.14 4.16 -8.61
CA VAL A 69 4.67 3.58 -7.38
C VAL A 69 4.43 2.08 -7.39
N SER A 70 5.38 1.33 -6.85
CA SER A 70 5.27 -0.12 -6.72
C SER A 70 3.95 -0.53 -6.08
N PRO A 71 3.33 -1.62 -6.56
CA PRO A 71 2.10 -2.13 -5.98
C PRO A 71 2.27 -2.44 -4.49
N LEU A 72 1.19 -2.32 -3.75
CA LEU A 72 1.11 -2.77 -2.36
C LEU A 72 1.29 -4.29 -2.33
N SER A 73 2.09 -4.78 -1.38
CA SER A 73 2.39 -6.20 -1.28
C SER A 73 1.16 -7.04 -0.93
N SER A 74 1.18 -8.32 -1.33
CA SER A 74 0.14 -9.28 -0.95
C SER A 74 -0.01 -9.41 0.57
N GLY A 75 1.11 -9.37 1.33
CA GLY A 75 1.10 -9.39 2.79
C GLY A 75 0.38 -8.17 3.39
N TRP A 76 0.58 -6.97 2.83
CA TRP A 76 -0.13 -5.77 3.26
C TRP A 76 -1.63 -5.86 2.97
N LEU A 77 -2.01 -6.35 1.79
CA LEU A 77 -3.42 -6.58 1.43
C LEU A 77 -4.06 -7.61 2.36
N ALA A 78 -3.38 -8.71 2.65
CA ALA A 78 -3.87 -9.74 3.57
C ALA A 78 -4.05 -9.19 4.99
N LEU A 79 -3.10 -8.40 5.50
CA LEU A 79 -3.18 -7.77 6.82
C LEU A 79 -4.38 -6.81 6.94
N THR A 80 -4.58 -5.96 5.93
CA THR A 80 -5.72 -5.02 5.95
C THR A 80 -7.06 -5.74 5.80
N LEU A 81 -7.12 -6.83 5.04
CA LEU A 81 -8.31 -7.69 4.94
C LEU A 81 -8.61 -8.39 6.27
N PHE A 82 -7.58 -8.96 6.91
CA PHE A 82 -7.71 -9.56 8.24
C PHE A 82 -8.27 -8.53 9.24
N SER A 83 -7.70 -7.34 9.29
CA SER A 83 -8.14 -6.26 10.18
C SER A 83 -9.59 -5.85 9.91
N ALA A 84 -9.97 -5.72 8.64
CA ALA A 84 -11.34 -5.39 8.25
C ALA A 84 -12.35 -6.45 8.73
N ARG A 85 -12.02 -7.73 8.57
CA ARG A 85 -12.85 -8.84 9.03
C ARG A 85 -12.94 -8.89 10.55
N TYR A 86 -11.80 -8.74 11.22
CA TYR A 86 -11.73 -8.79 12.68
C TYR A 86 -12.55 -7.68 13.34
N TYR A 87 -12.48 -6.45 12.82
CA TYR A 87 -13.20 -5.28 13.32
C TYR A 87 -14.57 -5.07 12.65
N GLN A 88 -15.05 -6.01 11.85
CA GLN A 88 -16.36 -5.95 11.16
C GLN A 88 -16.56 -4.68 10.31
N SER A 89 -15.48 -4.15 9.72
CA SER A 89 -15.44 -2.94 8.91
C SER A 89 -15.37 -3.25 7.41
N GLY A 90 -15.65 -2.26 6.57
CA GLY A 90 -15.39 -2.37 5.14
C GLY A 90 -13.88 -2.42 4.86
N TRP A 91 -13.44 -3.28 3.95
CA TRP A 91 -12.01 -3.43 3.65
C TRP A 91 -11.36 -2.11 3.22
N GLY A 92 -12.05 -1.33 2.36
CA GLY A 92 -11.56 -0.02 1.94
C GLY A 92 -11.46 1.00 3.07
N GLN A 93 -12.35 0.92 4.08
CA GLN A 93 -12.31 1.78 5.26
C GLN A 93 -11.09 1.51 6.16
N VAL A 94 -10.51 0.32 6.08
CA VAL A 94 -9.26 -0.02 6.79
C VAL A 94 -8.06 0.27 5.90
N ALA A 95 -8.08 -0.19 4.66
CA ALA A 95 -6.93 -0.12 3.77
C ALA A 95 -6.57 1.31 3.35
N ILE A 96 -7.55 2.12 2.94
CA ILE A 96 -7.27 3.49 2.47
C ILE A 96 -6.71 4.37 3.60
N PRO A 97 -7.29 4.42 4.82
CA PRO A 97 -6.70 5.18 5.92
C PRO A 97 -5.34 4.66 6.40
N ALA A 98 -5.03 3.38 6.22
CA ALA A 98 -3.72 2.80 6.54
C ALA A 98 -2.60 3.30 5.61
N LEU A 99 -2.94 3.83 4.43
CA LEU A 99 -1.96 4.49 3.57
C LEU A 99 -1.47 5.80 4.18
N PRO A 100 -0.21 6.21 3.99
CA PRO A 100 0.26 7.55 4.30
C PRO A 100 -0.62 8.63 3.67
N LYS A 101 -0.81 9.76 4.35
CA LYS A 101 -1.70 10.87 3.90
C LYS A 101 -1.48 11.27 2.45
N PHE A 102 -0.22 11.26 2.01
CA PHE A 102 0.16 11.59 0.65
C PHE A 102 -0.51 10.66 -0.38
N PHE A 103 -0.54 9.36 -0.12
CA PHE A 103 -1.08 8.36 -1.03
C PHE A 103 -2.61 8.27 -1.04
N ARG A 104 -3.29 8.99 -0.15
CA ARG A 104 -4.75 9.09 -0.10
C ARG A 104 -5.33 10.26 -0.89
N LYS A 105 -4.46 11.18 -1.33
CA LYS A 105 -4.88 12.38 -2.08
C LYS A 105 -5.09 12.05 -3.55
N LEU A 106 -6.07 12.71 -4.15
CA LEU A 106 -6.28 12.66 -5.60
C LEU A 106 -5.04 13.17 -6.34
N PRO A 107 -4.71 12.58 -7.50
CA PRO A 107 -3.58 13.04 -8.31
C PRO A 107 -3.78 14.49 -8.75
N GLY A 108 -2.69 15.25 -8.77
CA GLY A 108 -2.66 16.65 -9.20
C GLY A 108 -1.23 17.18 -9.17
N LYS A 109 -1.01 18.41 -9.63
CA LYS A 109 0.34 19.03 -9.75
C LYS A 109 1.17 18.96 -8.44
N LEU A 110 0.53 19.10 -7.28
CA LEU A 110 1.19 18.98 -5.99
C LEU A 110 1.59 17.52 -5.67
N HIS A 111 0.81 16.55 -6.14
CA HIS A 111 1.11 15.13 -5.98
C HIS A 111 2.34 14.75 -6.79
N GLU A 112 2.44 15.15 -8.05
CA GLU A 112 3.59 14.90 -8.91
C GLU A 112 4.88 15.50 -8.34
N ARG A 113 4.86 16.78 -7.93
CA ARG A 113 6.00 17.43 -7.29
C ARG A 113 6.48 16.72 -6.02
N SER A 114 5.55 16.21 -5.22
CA SER A 114 5.89 15.50 -3.98
C SER A 114 6.46 14.11 -4.27
N LEU A 115 5.97 13.40 -5.30
CA LEU A 115 6.58 12.14 -5.77
C LEU A 115 8.00 12.35 -6.26
N GLU A 116 8.24 13.39 -7.04
CA GLU A 116 9.60 13.73 -7.49
C GLU A 116 10.53 14.04 -6.32
N ARG A 117 10.05 14.76 -5.30
CA ARG A 117 10.82 15.04 -4.09
C ARG A 117 11.20 13.75 -3.36
N LEU A 118 10.25 12.83 -3.11
CA LEU A 118 10.51 11.54 -2.48
C LEU A 118 11.51 10.70 -3.29
N ARG A 119 11.40 10.69 -4.62
CA ARG A 119 12.36 10.00 -5.51
C ARG A 119 13.76 10.59 -5.39
N LYS A 120 13.89 11.94 -5.30
CA LYS A 120 15.17 12.62 -5.11
C LYS A 120 15.76 12.35 -3.72
N GLU A 121 14.96 12.34 -2.68
CA GLU A 121 15.39 12.02 -1.31
C GLU A 121 15.89 10.58 -1.21
N LYS A 122 15.20 9.61 -1.81
CA LYS A 122 15.66 8.22 -1.90
C LYS A 122 17.02 8.09 -2.60
N LYS A 123 17.23 8.81 -3.72
CA LYS A 123 18.50 8.82 -4.43
C LYS A 123 19.63 9.46 -3.60
N ARG A 124 19.32 10.46 -2.76
CA ARG A 124 20.29 11.10 -1.86
C ARG A 124 20.66 10.21 -0.68
N SER A 125 19.71 9.50 -0.09
CA SER A 125 19.96 8.58 1.04
C SER A 125 20.84 7.40 0.61
N VAL A 126 20.69 6.89 -0.61
CA VAL A 126 21.53 5.83 -1.15
C VAL A 126 22.97 6.32 -1.41
N LYS A 127 23.17 7.63 -1.70
CA LYS A 127 24.52 8.21 -1.90
C LYS A 127 25.25 8.59 -0.61
N LYS A 128 24.54 8.77 0.50
CA LYS A 128 25.15 8.89 1.82
C LYS A 128 25.38 7.47 2.35
N SER A 129 26.50 6.86 1.98
CA SER A 129 27.07 5.77 2.76
C SER A 129 27.53 6.37 4.09
N SER A 130 26.62 6.50 5.03
CA SER A 130 27.02 6.68 6.41
C SER A 130 27.79 5.43 6.80
N GLU A 131 28.98 5.57 7.33
CA GLU A 131 29.66 4.47 8.00
C GLU A 131 28.64 3.83 8.95
N LYS A 132 28.47 2.52 8.81
CA LYS A 132 27.53 1.81 9.70
C LYS A 132 28.00 2.04 11.14
N PRO A 133 27.11 2.42 12.06
CA PRO A 133 27.49 2.61 13.45
C PRO A 133 28.12 1.29 13.97
N GLN A 134 29.22 1.42 14.70
CA GLN A 134 29.82 0.27 15.39
C GLN A 134 28.93 -0.14 16.54
N LEU A 135 28.50 -1.37 16.52
CA LEU A 135 27.68 -1.95 17.58
C LEU A 135 28.58 -2.30 18.77
N ASN A 136 28.07 -2.06 19.99
CA ASN A 136 28.67 -2.66 21.18
C ASN A 136 28.33 -4.17 21.24
N SER A 137 28.97 -4.90 22.16
CA SER A 137 28.79 -6.35 22.32
C SER A 137 27.34 -6.75 22.59
N GLU A 138 26.62 -6.00 23.42
CA GLU A 138 25.21 -6.26 23.73
C GLU A 138 24.28 -6.01 22.54
N GLN A 139 24.52 -4.94 21.79
CA GLN A 139 23.78 -4.64 20.57
C GLN A 139 24.01 -5.69 19.48
N SER A 140 25.26 -6.14 19.31
CA SER A 140 25.59 -7.22 18.37
C SER A 140 24.88 -8.52 18.71
N ALA A 141 24.86 -8.90 19.98
CA ALA A 141 24.17 -10.09 20.45
C ALA A 141 22.66 -10.03 20.14
N ILE A 142 22.01 -8.89 20.39
CA ILE A 142 20.59 -8.71 20.07
C ILE A 142 20.32 -8.83 18.55
N VAL A 143 21.17 -8.22 17.72
CA VAL A 143 21.00 -8.28 16.25
C VAL A 143 21.21 -9.69 15.72
N GLU A 144 22.13 -10.46 16.28
CA GLU A 144 22.38 -11.85 15.91
C GLU A 144 21.24 -12.78 16.35
N GLU A 145 20.62 -12.51 17.51
CA GLU A 145 19.52 -13.33 18.03
C GLU A 145 18.19 -13.09 17.28
N VAL A 146 17.96 -11.88 16.73
CA VAL A 146 16.75 -11.57 15.97
C VAL A 146 16.82 -12.21 14.59
N GLN A 147 16.09 -13.31 14.39
CA GLN A 147 15.97 -13.98 13.10
C GLN A 147 15.02 -13.23 12.18
N LEU A 148 15.51 -12.77 11.03
CA LEU A 148 14.76 -12.08 9.99
C LEU A 148 14.55 -12.99 8.76
N ASP A 149 14.13 -14.22 8.98
CA ASP A 149 13.92 -15.25 7.94
C ASP A 149 12.60 -15.09 7.16
N GLY A 150 11.86 -14.02 7.43
CA GLY A 150 10.56 -13.73 6.81
C GLY A 150 9.36 -14.40 7.49
N ALA A 151 9.58 -15.23 8.50
CA ALA A 151 8.52 -15.76 9.35
C ALA A 151 8.11 -14.75 10.43
N PHE A 152 6.92 -14.93 11.02
CA PHE A 152 6.50 -14.14 12.16
C PHE A 152 7.33 -14.51 13.39
N TYR A 153 8.15 -13.58 13.85
CA TYR A 153 9.00 -13.74 15.03
C TYR A 153 8.73 -12.59 16.03
N PRO A 154 7.99 -12.82 17.12
CA PRO A 154 7.77 -11.82 18.15
C PRO A 154 9.03 -11.73 19.02
N ALA A 155 9.71 -10.58 19.02
CA ALA A 155 10.87 -10.31 19.86
C ALA A 155 10.57 -9.19 20.85
N LEU A 156 10.91 -9.38 22.13
CA LEU A 156 10.87 -8.34 23.14
C LEU A 156 12.29 -7.91 23.51
N ILE A 157 12.66 -6.70 23.13
CA ILE A 157 13.95 -6.13 23.52
C ILE A 157 13.75 -5.33 24.80
N PHE A 158 14.33 -5.82 25.90
CA PHE A 158 14.26 -5.16 27.19
C PHE A 158 15.59 -4.43 27.50
N GLY A 159 15.53 -3.12 27.73
CA GLY A 159 16.73 -2.32 28.03
C GLY A 159 16.41 -0.91 28.52
N ILE A 160 17.44 -0.22 28.93
CA ILE A 160 17.33 1.19 29.35
C ILE A 160 17.09 2.10 28.13
N THR A 161 16.51 3.28 28.37
CA THR A 161 16.30 4.29 27.32
C THR A 161 17.65 4.76 26.74
N GLY A 162 17.69 4.99 25.43
CA GLY A 162 18.89 5.50 24.76
C GLY A 162 19.76 4.44 24.09
N LEU A 163 19.33 3.19 24.00
CA LEU A 163 20.08 2.11 23.32
C LEU A 163 20.30 2.34 21.83
N SER A 164 19.69 3.37 21.22
CA SER A 164 19.82 3.74 19.80
C SER A 164 19.58 2.61 18.80
N LEU A 165 18.93 1.52 19.21
CA LEU A 165 18.65 0.35 18.35
C LEU A 165 17.84 0.70 17.10
N ILE A 166 17.07 1.79 17.16
CA ILE A 166 16.26 2.27 16.03
C ILE A 166 17.12 2.75 14.84
N HIS A 167 18.39 3.08 15.07
CA HIS A 167 19.32 3.53 14.05
C HIS A 167 20.16 2.39 13.47
N ILE A 168 20.06 1.23 14.05
CA ILE A 168 20.78 0.00 13.68
C ILE A 168 19.99 -0.81 12.68
#